data_822afc9050871b04f4b2bb448d00cb38
#
_entry.id   822afc9050871b04f4b2bb448d00cb38
#
_cell.length_a   1.000
_cell.length_b   1.000
_cell.length_c   1.000
_cell.angle_alpha   90.00
_cell.angle_beta   90.00
_cell.angle_gamma   90.00
#
_symmetry.space_group_name_H-M   'P 1'
#
loop_
_entity.id
_entity.type
_entity.pdbx_description
1 polymer ?
#
loop_
_entity_poly.entity_id
_entity_poly.type
_entity_poly.pdbx_seq_one_letter_code
_entity_poly.pdbx_strand_id
1 'polypeptide(L)'
;MGPLEQRLMDSLWQSGSATVREVQESGCCPELAYTTLMTTLDRLYKKGLLGREAEGRAFRYAPVMSREQMHRHAASEAFRQMLAASEVPAMPLSYLVEIVGEQDHKLLDDLRDLVEKKRRELRQRESQNSKERQ
;
A
#
# COMPACT_ATOMS: atom_id res chain seq x y z
N MET A 1 -1.32 -2.84 -9.84
CA MET A 1 -2.74 -3.21 -9.78
C MET A 1 -3.44 -2.66 -11.02
N GLY A 2 -4.24 -3.49 -11.70
CA GLY A 2 -4.94 -3.09 -12.92
C GLY A 2 -6.14 -2.18 -12.65
N PRO A 3 -6.69 -1.52 -13.69
CA PRO A 3 -7.84 -0.62 -13.53
C PRO A 3 -9.07 -1.31 -12.94
N LEU A 4 -9.37 -2.53 -13.34
CA LEU A 4 -10.49 -3.30 -12.81
C LEU A 4 -10.28 -3.66 -11.34
N GLU A 5 -9.09 -4.11 -10.99
CA GLU A 5 -8.73 -4.43 -9.62
C GLU A 5 -8.86 -3.20 -8.72
N GLN A 6 -8.45 -2.03 -9.22
CA GLN A 6 -8.59 -0.77 -8.49
C GLN A 6 -10.05 -0.40 -8.24
N ARG A 7 -10.91 -0.56 -9.25
CA ARG A 7 -12.36 -0.28 -9.12
C ARG A 7 -13.00 -1.19 -8.05
N LEU A 8 -12.64 -2.46 -8.04
CA LEU A 8 -13.16 -3.41 -7.06
C LEU A 8 -12.64 -3.10 -5.65
N MET A 9 -11.37 -2.76 -5.51
CA MET A 9 -10.82 -2.36 -4.22
C MET A 9 -11.50 -1.09 -3.69
N ASP A 10 -11.73 -0.10 -4.54
CA ASP A 10 -12.43 1.14 -4.16
C ASP A 10 -13.85 0.84 -3.66
N SER A 11 -14.57 -0.04 -4.34
CA SER A 11 -15.91 -0.47 -3.94
C SER A 11 -15.89 -1.16 -2.55
N LEU A 12 -14.92 -2.02 -2.32
CA LEU A 12 -14.79 -2.74 -1.05
C LEU A 12 -14.36 -1.84 0.10
N TRP A 13 -13.50 -0.85 -0.16
CA TRP A 13 -13.15 0.15 0.86
C TRP A 13 -14.36 0.99 1.25
N GLN A 14 -15.23 1.28 0.31
CA GLN A 14 -16.45 2.04 0.56
C GLN A 14 -17.47 1.24 1.38
N SER A 15 -17.67 -0.03 1.04
CA SER A 15 -18.66 -0.89 1.69
C SER A 15 -18.15 -1.62 2.94
N GLY A 16 -16.83 -1.76 3.08
CA GLY A 16 -16.18 -2.51 4.16
C GLY A 16 -16.02 -4.00 3.89
N SER A 17 -17.03 -4.64 3.37
CA SER A 17 -16.99 -6.03 2.93
C SER A 17 -18.12 -6.29 1.94
N ALA A 18 -17.97 -7.30 1.09
CA ALA A 18 -19.02 -7.70 0.14
C ALA A 18 -18.79 -9.10 -0.39
N THR A 19 -19.89 -9.77 -0.73
CA THR A 19 -19.87 -10.98 -1.55
C THR A 19 -19.77 -10.56 -3.03
N VAL A 20 -19.47 -11.51 -3.92
CA VAL A 20 -19.44 -11.26 -5.37
C VAL A 20 -20.79 -10.71 -5.84
N ARG A 21 -21.88 -11.29 -5.34
CA ARG A 21 -23.24 -10.86 -5.68
C ARG A 21 -23.52 -9.42 -5.25
N GLU A 22 -23.10 -9.06 -4.05
CA GLU A 22 -23.24 -7.69 -3.55
C GLU A 22 -22.45 -6.69 -4.38
N VAL A 23 -21.23 -7.06 -4.81
CA VAL A 23 -20.42 -6.24 -5.71
C VAL A 23 -21.15 -6.05 -7.05
N GLN A 24 -21.71 -7.11 -7.60
CA GLN A 24 -22.49 -7.04 -8.84
C GLN A 24 -23.69 -6.11 -8.70
N GLU A 25 -24.42 -6.24 -7.60
CA GLU A 25 -25.61 -5.42 -7.31
C GLU A 25 -25.28 -3.96 -6.99
N SER A 26 -24.03 -3.68 -6.53
CA SER A 26 -23.60 -2.32 -6.20
C SER A 26 -23.50 -1.40 -7.41
N GLY A 27 -23.40 -1.96 -8.61
CA GLY A 27 -23.29 -1.19 -9.83
C GLY A 27 -21.93 -0.58 -10.10
N CYS A 28 -20.90 -0.98 -9.35
CA CYS A 28 -19.54 -0.45 -9.54
C CYS A 28 -18.97 -0.82 -10.92
N CYS A 29 -19.35 -1.98 -11.43
CA CYS A 29 -18.84 -2.53 -12.69
C CYS A 29 -19.99 -3.17 -13.48
N PRO A 30 -20.95 -2.38 -13.96
CA PRO A 30 -22.17 -2.92 -14.57
C PRO A 30 -21.92 -3.69 -15.86
N GLU A 31 -20.82 -3.42 -16.53
CA GLU A 31 -20.42 -4.07 -17.79
C GLU A 31 -19.82 -5.46 -17.58
N LEU A 32 -19.53 -5.86 -16.35
CA LEU A 32 -18.81 -7.09 -16.07
C LEU A 32 -19.72 -8.24 -15.65
N ALA A 33 -19.41 -9.44 -16.14
CA ALA A 33 -20.09 -10.65 -15.77
C ALA A 33 -19.72 -11.09 -14.34
N TYR A 34 -20.62 -11.83 -13.71
CA TYR A 34 -20.40 -12.39 -12.38
C TYR A 34 -19.09 -13.19 -12.29
N THR A 35 -18.80 -14.01 -13.29
CA THR A 35 -17.58 -14.84 -13.32
C THR A 35 -16.32 -14.01 -13.38
N THR A 36 -16.35 -12.88 -14.09
CA THR A 36 -15.21 -11.96 -14.16
C THR A 36 -14.96 -11.31 -12.80
N LEU A 37 -16.02 -10.87 -12.12
CA LEU A 37 -15.92 -10.31 -10.77
C LEU A 37 -15.37 -11.35 -9.79
N MET A 38 -15.88 -12.57 -9.84
CA MET A 38 -15.43 -13.66 -8.99
C MET A 38 -13.94 -13.96 -9.18
N THR A 39 -13.49 -14.09 -10.43
CA THR A 39 -12.10 -14.35 -10.77
C THR A 39 -11.18 -13.23 -10.30
N THR A 40 -11.61 -11.99 -10.46
CA THR A 40 -10.80 -10.82 -10.06
C THR A 40 -10.70 -10.72 -8.54
N LEU A 41 -11.79 -10.95 -7.82
CA LEU A 41 -11.77 -10.97 -6.35
C LEU A 41 -10.90 -12.10 -5.81
N ASP A 42 -10.96 -13.27 -6.41
CA ASP A 42 -10.09 -14.40 -6.05
C ASP A 42 -8.62 -14.05 -6.27
N ARG A 43 -8.31 -13.37 -7.38
CA ARG A 43 -6.95 -12.91 -7.69
C ARG A 43 -6.45 -11.91 -6.64
N LEU A 44 -7.30 -10.96 -6.24
CA LEU A 44 -6.95 -9.99 -5.19
C LEU A 44 -6.71 -10.68 -3.84
N TYR A 45 -7.51 -11.70 -3.54
CA TYR A 45 -7.31 -12.52 -2.36
C TYR A 45 -5.95 -13.24 -2.40
N LYS A 46 -5.61 -13.87 -3.53
CA LYS A 46 -4.34 -14.58 -3.70
C LYS A 46 -3.13 -13.65 -3.63
N LYS A 47 -3.30 -12.39 -4.04
CA LYS A 47 -2.26 -11.36 -3.91
C LYS A 47 -2.11 -10.84 -2.48
N GLY A 48 -2.98 -11.23 -1.56
CA GLY A 48 -2.94 -10.79 -0.17
C GLY A 48 -3.58 -9.42 0.09
N LEU A 49 -4.31 -8.86 -0.88
CA LEU A 49 -4.95 -7.56 -0.76
C LEU A 49 -6.35 -7.65 -0.12
N LEU A 50 -7.00 -8.81 -0.24
CA LEU A 50 -8.28 -9.09 0.37
C LEU A 50 -8.19 -10.30 1.30
N GLY A 51 -8.94 -10.25 2.39
CA GLY A 51 -9.29 -11.42 3.17
C GLY A 51 -10.65 -11.94 2.73
N ARG A 52 -10.97 -13.17 3.08
CA ARG A 52 -12.31 -13.73 2.81
C ARG A 52 -12.73 -14.68 3.90
N GLU A 53 -14.03 -14.72 4.13
CA GLU A 53 -14.67 -15.65 5.03
C GLU A 53 -15.81 -16.35 4.32
N ALA A 54 -16.02 -17.63 4.61
CA ALA A 54 -17.13 -18.38 4.05
C ALA A 54 -18.46 -17.85 4.62
N GLU A 55 -19.41 -17.57 3.74
CA GLU A 55 -20.76 -17.14 4.09
C GLU A 55 -21.74 -17.97 3.26
N GLY A 56 -22.28 -19.05 3.85
CA GLY A 56 -23.05 -20.01 3.10
C GLY A 56 -22.22 -20.69 2.02
N ARG A 57 -22.66 -20.59 0.76
CA ARG A 57 -21.93 -21.12 -0.40
C ARG A 57 -21.02 -20.12 -1.07
N ALA A 58 -21.00 -18.89 -0.56
CA ALA A 58 -20.20 -17.80 -1.11
C ALA A 58 -19.08 -17.42 -0.15
N PHE A 59 -18.20 -16.55 -0.62
CA PHE A 59 -17.20 -15.88 0.21
C PHE A 59 -17.54 -14.41 0.36
N ARG A 60 -17.34 -13.89 1.56
CA ARG A 60 -17.38 -12.45 1.82
C ARG A 60 -15.96 -11.93 1.84
N TYR A 61 -15.67 -10.97 0.97
CA TYR A 61 -14.35 -10.37 0.82
C TYR A 61 -14.29 -9.05 1.56
N ALA A 62 -13.14 -8.78 2.18
CA ALA A 62 -12.88 -7.51 2.86
C ALA A 62 -11.42 -7.09 2.63
N PRO A 63 -11.12 -5.78 2.49
CA PRO A 63 -9.75 -5.32 2.39
C PRO A 63 -8.93 -5.68 3.63
N VAL A 64 -7.71 -6.18 3.43
CA VAL A 64 -6.79 -6.50 4.52
C VAL A 64 -6.22 -5.24 5.14
N MET A 65 -6.07 -4.19 4.33
CA MET A 65 -5.54 -2.90 4.79
C MET A 65 -6.37 -1.76 4.20
N SER A 66 -6.32 -0.59 4.84
CA SER A 66 -7.02 0.60 4.37
C SER A 66 -6.39 1.12 3.07
N ARG A 67 -7.13 2.02 2.38
CA ARG A 67 -6.61 2.70 1.19
C ARG A 67 -5.30 3.44 1.50
N GLU A 68 -5.24 4.13 2.62
CA GLU A 68 -4.05 4.86 3.05
C GLU A 68 -2.86 3.93 3.32
N GLN A 69 -3.11 2.82 4.01
CA GLN A 69 -2.07 1.83 4.28
C GLN A 69 -1.53 1.22 2.98
N MET A 70 -2.42 0.95 2.01
CA MET A 70 -2.01 0.41 0.72
C MET A 70 -1.17 1.42 -0.07
N HIS A 71 -1.54 2.69 -0.08
CA HIS A 71 -0.77 3.74 -0.73
C HIS A 71 0.63 3.86 -0.11
N ARG A 72 0.72 3.81 1.21
CA ARG A 72 2.00 3.82 1.93
C ARG A 72 2.86 2.62 1.55
N HIS A 73 2.27 1.43 1.54
CA HIS A 73 2.98 0.20 1.19
C HIS A 73 3.51 0.25 -0.24
N ALA A 74 2.69 0.68 -1.19
CA ALA A 74 3.08 0.81 -2.59
C ALA A 74 4.22 1.81 -2.78
N ALA A 75 4.15 2.96 -2.11
CA ALA A 75 5.20 3.97 -2.14
C ALA A 75 6.51 3.43 -1.57
N SER A 76 6.44 2.77 -0.41
CA SER A 76 7.60 2.16 0.23
C SER A 76 8.28 1.12 -0.65
N GLU A 77 7.51 0.24 -1.29
CA GLU A 77 8.04 -0.76 -2.19
C GLU A 77 8.69 -0.15 -3.43
N ALA A 78 8.06 0.87 -4.01
CA ALA A 78 8.63 1.59 -5.16
C ALA A 78 9.99 2.19 -4.81
N PHE A 79 10.12 2.81 -3.64
CA PHE A 79 11.38 3.36 -3.16
C PHE A 79 12.44 2.28 -2.91
N ARG A 80 12.05 1.17 -2.29
CA ARG A 80 12.97 0.05 -2.05
C ARG A 80 13.53 -0.50 -3.36
N GLN A 81 12.67 -0.69 -4.36
CA GLN A 81 13.09 -1.18 -5.67
C GLN A 81 14.03 -0.19 -6.36
N MET A 82 13.74 1.10 -6.27
CA MET A 82 14.59 2.16 -6.82
C MET A 82 15.98 2.15 -6.20
N LEU A 83 16.06 2.06 -4.87
CA LEU A 83 17.33 2.03 -4.15
C LEU A 83 18.12 0.76 -4.44
N ALA A 84 17.44 -0.38 -4.52
CA ALA A 84 18.08 -1.68 -4.80
C ALA A 84 18.62 -1.77 -6.24
N ALA A 85 17.90 -1.17 -7.21
CA ALA A 85 18.29 -1.19 -8.61
C ALA A 85 19.42 -0.20 -8.95
N SER A 86 19.67 0.78 -8.09
CA SER A 86 20.66 1.82 -8.34
C SER A 86 22.04 1.37 -7.87
N GLU A 87 23.05 1.49 -8.75
CA GLU A 87 24.45 1.27 -8.39
C GLU A 87 24.99 2.37 -7.48
N VAL A 88 24.38 3.58 -7.56
CA VAL A 88 24.74 4.72 -6.72
C VAL A 88 23.50 5.20 -5.98
N PRO A 89 23.23 4.70 -4.75
CA PRO A 89 22.02 5.04 -4.00
C PRO A 89 21.79 6.54 -3.77
N ALA A 90 22.84 7.34 -3.81
CA ALA A 90 22.74 8.80 -3.65
C ALA A 90 21.95 9.47 -4.79
N MET A 91 21.93 8.90 -6.01
CA MET A 91 21.22 9.53 -7.15
C MET A 91 19.70 9.57 -6.97
N PRO A 92 19.04 8.47 -6.59
CA PRO A 92 17.60 8.52 -6.30
C PRO A 92 17.26 9.48 -5.17
N LEU A 93 18.12 9.60 -4.17
CA LEU A 93 17.91 10.54 -3.06
C LEU A 93 18.00 11.99 -3.51
N SER A 94 18.93 12.31 -4.41
CA SER A 94 19.04 13.66 -4.99
C SER A 94 17.78 14.06 -5.76
N TYR A 95 17.24 13.17 -6.56
CA TYR A 95 16.00 13.41 -7.31
C TYR A 95 14.81 13.61 -6.37
N LEU A 96 14.73 12.82 -5.31
CA LEU A 96 13.69 12.97 -4.30
C LEU A 96 13.72 14.38 -3.69
N VAL A 97 14.88 14.84 -3.29
CA VAL A 97 15.07 16.18 -2.69
C VAL A 97 14.67 17.27 -3.68
N GLU A 98 15.08 17.15 -4.94
CA GLU A 98 14.71 18.11 -5.99
C GLU A 98 13.20 18.18 -6.19
N ILE A 99 12.54 17.04 -6.31
CA ILE A 99 11.08 16.97 -6.52
C ILE A 99 10.33 17.58 -5.32
N VAL A 100 10.74 17.25 -4.11
CA VAL A 100 10.15 17.82 -2.89
C VAL A 100 10.32 19.33 -2.86
N GLY A 101 11.52 19.83 -3.21
CA GLY A 101 11.80 21.26 -3.25
C GLY A 101 11.00 22.03 -4.30
N GLU A 102 10.66 21.39 -5.42
CA GLU A 102 9.82 21.98 -6.46
C GLU A 102 8.37 22.18 -6.00
N GLN A 103 7.89 21.30 -5.12
CA GLN A 103 6.51 21.37 -4.64
C GLN A 103 6.31 22.46 -3.58
N ASP A 104 7.14 22.46 -2.54
CA ASP A 104 7.02 23.41 -1.44
C ASP A 104 8.29 23.38 -0.59
N HIS A 105 8.86 24.54 -0.29
CA HIS A 105 10.01 24.70 0.59
C HIS A 105 9.77 24.11 1.99
N LYS A 106 8.53 24.19 2.49
CA LYS A 106 8.17 23.64 3.79
C LYS A 106 8.35 22.13 3.83
N LEU A 107 8.10 21.43 2.72
CA LEU A 107 8.28 19.98 2.65
C LEU A 107 9.74 19.58 2.83
N LEU A 108 10.70 20.42 2.38
CA LEU A 108 12.12 20.18 2.63
C LEU A 108 12.45 20.26 4.12
N ASP A 109 11.87 21.21 4.84
CA ASP A 109 12.04 21.32 6.29
C ASP A 109 11.44 20.11 7.00
N ASP A 110 10.25 19.68 6.59
CA ASP A 110 9.61 18.49 7.12
C ASP A 110 10.45 17.23 6.87
N LEU A 111 11.03 17.11 5.67
CA LEU A 111 11.91 16.00 5.31
C LEU A 111 13.15 15.98 6.20
N ARG A 112 13.77 17.15 6.42
CA ARG A 112 14.92 17.28 7.31
C ARG A 112 14.57 16.81 8.72
N ASP A 113 13.44 17.25 9.26
CA ASP A 113 12.99 16.89 10.60
C ASP A 113 12.74 15.39 10.73
N LEU A 114 12.14 14.78 9.72
CA LEU A 114 11.91 13.34 9.67
C LEU A 114 13.23 12.56 9.63
N VAL A 115 14.20 13.02 8.85
CA VAL A 115 15.52 12.39 8.78
C VAL A 115 16.23 12.45 10.13
N GLU A 116 16.21 13.61 10.80
CA GLU A 116 16.82 13.77 12.12
C GLU A 116 16.16 12.90 13.18
N LYS A 117 14.83 12.80 13.14
CA LYS A 117 14.08 11.92 14.03
C LYS A 117 14.50 10.46 13.84
N LYS A 118 14.62 10.03 12.59
CA LYS A 118 15.03 8.65 12.25
C LYS A 118 16.45 8.35 12.73
N ARG A 119 17.37 9.29 12.58
CA ARG A 119 18.74 9.16 13.07
C ARG A 119 18.78 8.97 14.57
N ARG A 120 17.98 9.72 15.32
CA ARG A 120 17.89 9.58 16.78
C ARG A 120 17.34 8.20 17.18
N GLU A 121 16.30 7.72 16.51
CA GLU A 121 15.74 6.39 16.75
C GLU A 121 16.77 5.28 16.53
N LEU A 122 17.52 5.37 15.45
CA LEU A 122 18.56 4.38 15.13
C LEU A 122 19.71 4.39 16.13
N ARG A 123 20.12 5.56 16.59
CA ARG A 123 21.18 5.68 17.65
C ARG A 123 20.71 5.04 18.96
N GLN A 124 19.45 5.23 19.33
CA GLN A 124 18.89 4.62 20.52
C GLN A 124 18.85 3.10 20.43
N ARG A 125 18.50 2.56 19.25
CA ARG A 125 18.50 1.11 19.02
C ARG A 125 19.90 0.52 19.10
N GLU A 126 20.89 1.19 18.53
CA GLU A 126 22.29 0.77 18.60
C GLU A 126 22.80 0.75 20.04
N SER A 127 22.45 1.77 20.84
CA SER A 127 22.81 1.85 22.24
C SER A 127 22.19 0.72 23.04
N GLN A 128 20.92 0.37 22.78
CA GLN A 128 20.23 -0.74 23.42
C GLN A 128 20.86 -2.09 23.06
N ASN A 129 21.15 -2.31 21.78
CA ASN A 129 21.80 -3.54 21.31
C ASN A 129 23.19 -3.72 21.93
N SER A 130 23.94 -2.64 22.08
CA SER A 130 25.26 -2.68 22.73
C SER A 130 25.14 -3.06 24.21
N LYS A 131 24.10 -2.60 24.90
CA LYS A 131 23.84 -2.95 26.30
C LYS A 131 23.39 -4.41 26.46
N GLU A 132 22.61 -4.92 25.53
CA GLU A 132 22.13 -6.31 25.58
C GLU A 132 23.25 -7.32 25.29
N ARG A 133 24.32 -6.94 24.57
CA ARG A 133 25.46 -7.79 24.27
C ARG A 133 26.47 -7.88 25.39
N GLN A 134 26.38 -7.04 26.38
CA GLN A 134 27.18 -7.08 27.59
C GLN A 134 26.46 -7.84 28.70
#